data_d0c77363a694bb0c5d7490d23de3bc3e
#
_entry.id   d0c77363a694bb0c5d7490d23de3bc3e
#
_cell.length_a   1.000
_cell.length_b   1.000
_cell.length_c   1.000
_cell.angle_alpha   90.00
_cell.angle_beta   90.00
_cell.angle_gamma   90.00
#
_symmetry.space_group_name_H-M   'P 1'
#
loop_
_entity.id
_entity.type
_entity.pdbx_description
1 polymer ?
#
loop_
_entity_poly.entity_id
_entity_poly.type
_entity_poly.pdbx_seq_one_letter_code
_entity_poly.pdbx_strand_id
1 'polypeptide(L)'
;MSILIKGALLDGAVTDVYIEKKEIRQVGTDLQVQADQVIDGRRKALIPGFVNAHTHAAMTLFRGFGDDMPLMPWLEQKIWPNEAKLTREDVYWGTKLACLEMIKSGTTTFFDMYHKFRATADAVEEMGLRALLAGVCFDHFKPELAEKSKRENEKLVVDVENYSKRIRYAVGPHAIYTVSGELLQWIHGFAAEHSVPIHLHLAETEGEVRNSIKQFGFTPVRYLYKLGILSPRLIIAHGIYVDDDEIRMLADHGVKVVHNPASNMKLASGIQFKFCEMRKAGVTVALGTDGCSSSNNLDMIEAMKLASLLGKAWRKDPEAIPASEIFQAATEAGALAIGLKAGRIAEGYLADLCLVDLDIQIDQTEIR
;
A
#
# COMPACT_ATOMS: atom_id res chain seq x y z
N MET A 1 -7.71 11.24 25.95
CA MET A 1 -6.94 10.06 26.40
C MET A 1 -5.50 10.29 26.04
N SER A 2 -4.59 10.07 26.98
CA SER A 2 -3.15 10.14 26.83
C SER A 2 -2.51 8.82 27.24
N ILE A 3 -1.37 8.48 26.65
CA ILE A 3 -0.63 7.23 26.86
C ILE A 3 0.84 7.58 27.05
N LEU A 4 1.47 6.99 28.07
CA LEU A 4 2.91 6.99 28.25
C LEU A 4 3.44 5.58 28.05
N ILE A 5 4.25 5.35 27.02
CA ILE A 5 5.04 4.13 26.84
C ILE A 5 6.36 4.38 27.54
N LYS A 6 6.68 3.58 28.58
CA LYS A 6 7.85 3.84 29.45
C LYS A 6 8.93 2.77 29.28
N GLY A 7 10.15 3.21 29.00
CA GLY A 7 11.34 2.36 28.98
C GLY A 7 11.44 1.40 27.79
N ALA A 8 10.84 1.75 26.63
CA ALA A 8 10.95 0.94 25.42
C ALA A 8 12.30 1.15 24.72
N LEU A 9 12.76 0.14 23.99
CA LEU A 9 13.94 0.25 23.12
C LEU A 9 13.55 0.91 21.80
N LEU A 10 14.04 2.11 21.55
CA LEU A 10 13.88 2.86 20.30
C LEU A 10 15.27 3.18 19.73
N ASP A 11 15.56 2.70 18.52
CA ASP A 11 16.83 2.91 17.80
C ASP A 11 18.09 2.61 18.68
N GLY A 12 18.00 1.54 19.51
CA GLY A 12 19.07 1.11 20.39
C GLY A 12 19.17 1.84 21.74
N ALA A 13 18.31 2.82 22.00
CA ALA A 13 18.26 3.57 23.27
C ALA A 13 16.96 3.29 24.05
N VAL A 14 17.07 3.23 25.38
CA VAL A 14 15.89 3.16 26.26
C VAL A 14 15.21 4.52 26.28
N THR A 15 13.93 4.55 25.87
CA THR A 15 13.20 5.79 25.56
C THR A 15 11.76 5.70 26.08
N ASP A 16 11.24 6.82 26.54
CA ASP A 16 9.83 7.02 26.86
C ASP A 16 9.15 7.77 25.70
N VAL A 17 7.89 7.43 25.41
CA VAL A 17 7.09 8.12 24.40
C VAL A 17 5.74 8.51 25.00
N TYR A 18 5.46 9.80 25.01
CA TYR A 18 4.19 10.35 25.44
C TYR A 18 3.30 10.69 24.25
N ILE A 19 2.07 10.17 24.30
CA ILE A 19 1.06 10.29 23.26
C ILE A 19 -0.15 11.00 23.84
N GLU A 20 -0.65 12.00 23.13
CA GLU A 20 -1.89 12.67 23.47
C GLU A 20 -2.86 12.57 22.29
N LYS A 21 -4.06 12.07 22.53
CA LYS A 21 -5.07 11.77 21.50
C LYS A 21 -4.50 10.77 20.45
N LYS A 22 -4.06 11.27 19.31
CA LYS A 22 -3.55 10.47 18.21
C LYS A 22 -2.11 10.81 17.80
N GLU A 23 -1.46 11.72 18.52
CA GLU A 23 -0.15 12.26 18.14
C GLU A 23 0.90 12.02 19.22
N ILE A 24 2.12 11.76 18.78
CA ILE A 24 3.30 11.73 19.65
C ILE A 24 3.60 13.17 20.07
N ARG A 25 3.63 13.43 21.36
CA ARG A 25 3.88 14.76 21.93
C ARG A 25 5.30 14.94 22.44
N GLN A 26 5.86 13.88 23.04
CA GLN A 26 7.23 13.92 23.53
C GLN A 26 7.89 12.56 23.32
N VAL A 27 9.19 12.63 23.02
CA VAL A 27 10.07 11.46 22.93
C VAL A 27 11.33 11.81 23.73
N GLY A 28 11.71 11.01 24.73
CA GLY A 28 12.86 11.29 25.57
C GLY A 28 13.08 10.22 26.63
N THR A 29 13.99 10.47 27.54
CA THR A 29 14.29 9.58 28.67
C THR A 29 13.67 10.13 29.94
N ASP A 30 13.11 9.25 30.78
CA ASP A 30 12.55 9.55 32.11
C ASP A 30 11.55 10.73 32.10
N LEU A 31 10.59 10.68 31.18
CA LEU A 31 9.57 11.73 31.03
C LEU A 31 8.73 11.85 32.29
N GLN A 32 8.67 13.07 32.86
CA GLN A 32 7.88 13.41 34.03
C GLN A 32 6.51 13.98 33.63
N VAL A 33 5.67 13.13 33.02
CA VAL A 33 4.33 13.49 32.54
C VAL A 33 3.27 12.60 33.17
N GLN A 34 2.07 13.16 33.41
CA GLN A 34 0.91 12.36 33.79
C GLN A 34 0.19 11.88 32.52
N ALA A 35 -0.20 10.60 32.52
CA ALA A 35 -0.95 9.99 31.42
C ALA A 35 -2.15 9.19 31.96
N ASP A 36 -3.22 9.11 31.17
CA ASP A 36 -4.38 8.30 31.52
C ASP A 36 -4.05 6.81 31.56
N GLN A 37 -3.06 6.37 30.75
CA GLN A 37 -2.58 5.01 30.69
C GLN A 37 -1.05 5.00 30.60
N VAL A 38 -0.40 4.11 31.38
CA VAL A 38 1.03 3.84 31.28
C VAL A 38 1.23 2.41 30.78
N ILE A 39 2.02 2.27 29.71
CA ILE A 39 2.39 0.98 29.12
C ILE A 39 3.85 0.70 29.46
N ASP A 40 4.12 -0.47 30.06
CA ASP A 40 5.47 -0.94 30.32
C ASP A 40 6.13 -1.40 29.02
N GLY A 41 7.09 -0.61 28.55
CA GLY A 41 7.88 -0.87 27.34
C GLY A 41 9.20 -1.59 27.61
N ARG A 42 9.54 -1.90 28.86
CA ARG A 42 10.81 -2.55 29.20
C ARG A 42 10.91 -3.90 28.51
N ARG A 43 12.08 -4.18 27.91
CA ARG A 43 12.35 -5.39 27.11
C ARG A 43 11.47 -5.53 25.85
N LYS A 44 10.91 -4.40 25.38
CA LYS A 44 10.17 -4.33 24.11
C LYS A 44 10.82 -3.32 23.19
N ALA A 45 10.91 -3.66 21.91
CA ALA A 45 11.26 -2.70 20.89
C ALA A 45 10.02 -1.90 20.48
N LEU A 46 10.15 -0.59 20.42
CA LEU A 46 9.12 0.30 19.89
C LEU A 46 9.46 0.67 18.46
N ILE A 47 8.58 0.33 17.53
CA ILE A 47 8.75 0.62 16.10
C ILE A 47 7.53 1.36 15.56
N PRO A 48 7.67 2.14 14.46
CA PRO A 48 6.52 2.63 13.72
C PRO A 48 5.69 1.45 13.22
N GLY A 49 4.37 1.58 13.21
CA GLY A 49 3.50 0.62 12.55
C GLY A 49 3.76 0.60 11.04
N PHE A 50 3.66 -0.58 10.43
CA PHE A 50 3.86 -0.73 9.00
C PHE A 50 2.73 -0.08 8.20
N VAL A 51 3.08 0.42 7.02
CA VAL A 51 2.17 0.98 6.02
C VAL A 51 2.20 0.08 4.79
N ASN A 52 1.13 -0.69 4.60
CA ASN A 52 0.92 -1.49 3.40
C ASN A 52 0.37 -0.58 2.30
N ALA A 53 1.25 -0.10 1.42
CA ALA A 53 0.93 0.95 0.46
C ALA A 53 0.17 0.45 -0.79
N HIS A 54 -0.10 -0.85 -0.90
CA HIS A 54 -0.95 -1.44 -1.94
C HIS A 54 -1.47 -2.81 -1.51
N THR A 55 -2.79 -2.95 -1.51
CA THR A 55 -3.46 -4.23 -1.27
C THR A 55 -4.86 -4.28 -1.90
N HIS A 56 -5.42 -5.49 -1.92
CA HIS A 56 -6.82 -5.81 -2.24
C HIS A 56 -7.38 -6.58 -1.04
N ALA A 57 -7.77 -5.85 0.01
CA ALA A 57 -8.01 -6.40 1.35
C ALA A 57 -9.00 -7.58 1.35
N ALA A 58 -10.15 -7.47 0.67
CA ALA A 58 -11.15 -8.53 0.65
C ALA A 58 -10.73 -9.79 -0.13
N MET A 59 -9.60 -9.75 -0.87
CA MET A 59 -9.04 -10.95 -1.52
C MET A 59 -8.50 -12.01 -0.55
N THR A 60 -8.55 -11.78 0.76
CA THR A 60 -8.41 -12.86 1.75
C THR A 60 -9.35 -14.05 1.48
N LEU A 61 -10.52 -13.78 0.87
CA LEU A 61 -11.48 -14.81 0.44
C LEU A 61 -10.96 -15.68 -0.72
N PHE A 62 -9.96 -15.21 -1.45
CA PHE A 62 -9.38 -15.89 -2.61
C PHE A 62 -7.96 -16.40 -2.37
N ARG A 63 -7.54 -16.50 -1.12
CA ARG A 63 -6.22 -17.04 -0.75
C ARG A 63 -6.05 -18.46 -1.31
N GLY A 64 -4.97 -18.70 -2.07
CA GLY A 64 -4.70 -19.99 -2.73
C GLY A 64 -5.64 -20.33 -3.89
N PHE A 65 -6.53 -19.40 -4.29
CA PHE A 65 -7.44 -19.62 -5.41
C PHE A 65 -6.82 -19.20 -6.74
N GLY A 66 -6.65 -20.18 -7.64
CA GLY A 66 -6.06 -19.93 -8.96
C GLY A 66 -4.53 -19.82 -8.93
N ASP A 67 -3.86 -20.56 -8.04
CA ASP A 67 -2.40 -20.65 -8.01
C ASP A 67 -1.84 -21.19 -9.34
N ASP A 68 -0.56 -20.92 -9.61
CA ASP A 68 0.22 -21.41 -10.76
C ASP A 68 -0.33 -20.96 -12.13
N MET A 69 -0.83 -19.74 -12.22
CA MET A 69 -1.36 -19.15 -13.46
C MET A 69 -0.68 -17.80 -13.79
N PRO A 70 -0.46 -17.51 -15.09
CA PRO A 70 -0.03 -16.17 -15.52
C PRO A 70 -1.13 -15.11 -15.23
N LEU A 71 -0.74 -13.84 -15.05
CA LEU A 71 -1.62 -12.74 -14.63
C LEU A 71 -2.93 -12.64 -15.43
N MET A 72 -2.87 -12.55 -16.77
CA MET A 72 -4.10 -12.32 -17.56
C MET A 72 -5.06 -13.52 -17.51
N PRO A 73 -4.62 -14.80 -17.75
CA PRO A 73 -5.49 -15.96 -17.54
C PRO A 73 -6.04 -16.07 -16.12
N TRP A 74 -5.24 -15.73 -15.10
CA TRP A 74 -5.65 -15.69 -13.71
C TRP A 74 -6.78 -14.68 -13.48
N LEU A 75 -6.63 -13.44 -13.97
CA LEU A 75 -7.67 -12.41 -13.88
C LEU A 75 -8.95 -12.82 -14.61
N GLU A 76 -8.86 -13.21 -15.88
CA GLU A 76 -10.01 -13.43 -16.76
C GLU A 76 -10.79 -14.70 -16.43
N GLN A 77 -10.10 -15.79 -16.03
CA GLN A 77 -10.71 -17.10 -15.83
C GLN A 77 -11.03 -17.40 -14.37
N LYS A 78 -10.35 -16.77 -13.41
CA LYS A 78 -10.49 -17.04 -11.98
C LYS A 78 -11.01 -15.84 -11.20
N ILE A 79 -10.34 -14.70 -11.26
CA ILE A 79 -10.62 -13.60 -10.34
C ILE A 79 -11.88 -12.85 -10.73
N TRP A 80 -11.91 -12.19 -11.87
CA TRP A 80 -13.04 -11.34 -12.27
C TRP A 80 -14.40 -12.06 -12.29
N PRO A 81 -14.53 -13.33 -12.79
CA PRO A 81 -15.81 -14.03 -12.73
C PRO A 81 -16.29 -14.34 -11.32
N ASN A 82 -15.38 -14.47 -10.34
CA ASN A 82 -15.73 -14.74 -8.95
C ASN A 82 -15.91 -13.45 -8.13
N GLU A 83 -15.14 -12.41 -8.38
CA GLU A 83 -15.36 -11.08 -7.80
C GLU A 83 -16.73 -10.50 -8.17
N ALA A 84 -17.20 -10.75 -9.39
CA ALA A 84 -18.52 -10.32 -9.82
C ALA A 84 -19.67 -10.91 -9.00
N LYS A 85 -19.43 -12.04 -8.31
CA LYS A 85 -20.42 -12.73 -7.44
C LYS A 85 -20.39 -12.23 -5.99
N LEU A 86 -19.31 -11.56 -5.57
CA LEU A 86 -19.16 -11.09 -4.19
C LEU A 86 -20.28 -10.12 -3.83
N THR A 87 -20.89 -10.34 -2.69
CA THR A 87 -21.86 -9.44 -2.07
C THR A 87 -21.15 -8.35 -1.27
N ARG A 88 -21.91 -7.38 -0.75
CA ARG A 88 -21.40 -6.38 0.19
C ARG A 88 -20.89 -7.05 1.47
N GLU A 89 -21.61 -8.08 1.94
CA GLU A 89 -21.28 -8.83 3.14
C GLU A 89 -19.98 -9.61 2.99
N ASP A 90 -19.76 -10.27 1.84
CA ASP A 90 -18.51 -10.97 1.57
C ASP A 90 -17.30 -10.02 1.64
N VAL A 91 -17.38 -8.86 0.98
CA VAL A 91 -16.30 -7.87 1.01
C VAL A 91 -16.07 -7.33 2.43
N TYR A 92 -17.12 -7.11 3.20
CA TYR A 92 -17.00 -6.70 4.61
C TYR A 92 -16.24 -7.74 5.44
N TRP A 93 -16.63 -9.02 5.39
CA TRP A 93 -15.95 -10.08 6.16
C TRP A 93 -14.53 -10.37 5.66
N GLY A 94 -14.31 -10.37 4.34
CA GLY A 94 -12.98 -10.50 3.75
C GLY A 94 -12.05 -9.38 4.21
N THR A 95 -12.55 -8.15 4.27
CA THR A 95 -11.79 -7.01 4.77
C THR A 95 -11.52 -7.11 6.28
N LYS A 96 -12.47 -7.59 7.07
CA LYS A 96 -12.23 -7.81 8.52
C LYS A 96 -11.14 -8.84 8.77
N LEU A 97 -11.11 -9.92 7.99
CA LEU A 97 -10.03 -10.91 8.06
C LEU A 97 -8.68 -10.28 7.67
N ALA A 98 -8.66 -9.46 6.62
CA ALA A 98 -7.46 -8.72 6.23
C ALA A 98 -6.96 -7.78 7.35
N CYS A 99 -7.86 -7.03 7.96
CA CYS A 99 -7.53 -6.14 9.08
C CYS A 99 -6.95 -6.92 10.26
N LEU A 100 -7.53 -8.07 10.61
CA LEU A 100 -7.03 -8.93 11.68
C LEU A 100 -5.60 -9.42 11.39
N GLU A 101 -5.34 -9.88 10.18
CA GLU A 101 -4.02 -10.33 9.74
C GLU A 101 -2.99 -9.19 9.78
N MET A 102 -3.37 -8.03 9.26
CA MET A 102 -2.54 -6.82 9.28
C MET A 102 -2.22 -6.36 10.71
N ILE A 103 -3.19 -6.34 11.63
CA ILE A 103 -2.97 -5.98 13.04
C ILE A 103 -1.97 -6.95 13.67
N LYS A 104 -2.13 -8.26 13.45
CA LYS A 104 -1.26 -9.29 14.03
C LYS A 104 0.17 -9.22 13.50
N SER A 105 0.39 -8.73 12.28
CA SER A 105 1.71 -8.55 11.67
C SER A 105 2.27 -7.12 11.80
N GLY A 106 1.59 -6.23 12.56
CA GLY A 106 2.08 -4.88 12.87
C GLY A 106 1.76 -3.81 11.83
N THR A 107 0.89 -4.07 10.88
CA THR A 107 0.40 -3.08 9.93
C THR A 107 -0.69 -2.22 10.59
N THR A 108 -0.49 -0.92 10.63
CA THR A 108 -1.44 0.05 11.20
C THR A 108 -2.20 0.85 10.16
N THR A 109 -1.68 0.90 8.95
CA THR A 109 -2.25 1.65 7.84
C THR A 109 -2.11 0.86 6.54
N PHE A 110 -3.14 0.90 5.69
CA PHE A 110 -3.06 0.28 4.37
C PHE A 110 -3.73 1.10 3.29
N PHE A 111 -3.33 0.89 2.03
CA PHE A 111 -3.98 1.43 0.84
C PHE A 111 -4.66 0.30 0.08
N ASP A 112 -5.99 0.37 0.02
CA ASP A 112 -6.82 -0.64 -0.62
C ASP A 112 -7.34 -0.17 -1.98
N MET A 113 -7.28 -1.04 -2.97
CA MET A 113 -7.92 -0.87 -4.27
C MET A 113 -8.89 -2.02 -4.52
N TYR A 114 -10.11 -1.91 -4.01
CA TYR A 114 -11.09 -2.99 -4.16
C TYR A 114 -12.52 -2.50 -4.39
N HIS A 115 -13.35 -3.43 -4.88
CA HIS A 115 -14.76 -3.16 -5.12
C HIS A 115 -15.55 -2.94 -3.82
N LYS A 116 -16.75 -2.29 -3.96
CA LYS A 116 -17.68 -2.09 -2.83
C LYS A 116 -17.06 -1.27 -1.67
N PHE A 117 -16.45 -0.14 -2.02
CA PHE A 117 -15.80 0.80 -1.11
C PHE A 117 -16.42 0.91 0.29
N ARG A 118 -17.78 1.09 0.34
CA ARG A 118 -18.50 1.29 1.62
C ARG A 118 -18.44 0.06 2.53
N ALA A 119 -18.39 -1.16 1.96
CA ALA A 119 -18.23 -2.37 2.75
C ALA A 119 -16.83 -2.47 3.39
N THR A 120 -15.80 -2.13 2.61
CA THR A 120 -14.43 -2.02 3.11
C THR A 120 -14.33 -0.94 4.20
N ALA A 121 -14.91 0.23 3.96
CA ALA A 121 -14.89 1.34 4.91
C ALA A 121 -15.55 0.97 6.25
N ASP A 122 -16.72 0.31 6.22
CA ASP A 122 -17.41 -0.16 7.43
C ASP A 122 -16.55 -1.15 8.24
N ALA A 123 -15.92 -2.11 7.56
CA ALA A 123 -15.03 -3.08 8.20
C ALA A 123 -13.81 -2.40 8.85
N VAL A 124 -13.18 -1.48 8.14
CA VAL A 124 -12.00 -0.73 8.64
C VAL A 124 -12.37 0.16 9.83
N GLU A 125 -13.53 0.84 9.77
CA GLU A 125 -14.03 1.68 10.88
C GLU A 125 -14.18 0.87 12.16
N GLU A 126 -14.77 -0.32 12.07
CA GLU A 126 -14.96 -1.22 13.21
C GLU A 126 -13.63 -1.79 13.72
N MET A 127 -12.72 -2.20 12.82
CA MET A 127 -11.45 -2.82 13.18
C MET A 127 -10.42 -1.81 13.70
N GLY A 128 -10.61 -0.52 13.48
CA GLY A 128 -9.82 0.55 14.06
C GLY A 128 -8.53 0.90 13.34
N LEU A 129 -8.22 0.28 12.20
CA LEU A 129 -7.05 0.63 11.40
C LEU A 129 -7.24 1.98 10.70
N ARG A 130 -6.16 2.45 10.12
CA ARG A 130 -6.18 3.57 9.19
C ARG A 130 -6.14 3.03 7.76
N ALA A 131 -6.96 3.59 6.87
CA ALA A 131 -6.96 3.18 5.47
C ALA A 131 -7.12 4.36 4.50
N LEU A 132 -6.43 4.26 3.37
CA LEU A 132 -6.72 5.01 2.16
C LEU A 132 -7.44 4.05 1.23
N LEU A 133 -8.69 4.34 0.87
CA LEU A 133 -9.54 3.46 0.07
C LEU A 133 -9.76 4.07 -1.32
N ALA A 134 -9.50 3.30 -2.35
CA ALA A 134 -9.69 3.75 -3.72
C ALA A 134 -11.11 3.48 -4.24
N GLY A 135 -11.74 4.49 -4.80
CA GLY A 135 -12.90 4.32 -5.68
C GLY A 135 -12.43 3.78 -7.03
N VAL A 136 -12.61 2.48 -7.25
CA VAL A 136 -12.05 1.78 -8.41
C VAL A 136 -12.77 2.15 -9.69
N CYS A 137 -12.00 2.44 -10.75
CA CYS A 137 -12.50 2.80 -12.07
C CYS A 137 -12.13 1.74 -13.12
N PHE A 138 -13.15 1.31 -13.87
CA PHE A 138 -13.03 0.51 -15.08
C PHE A 138 -13.97 1.10 -16.11
N ASP A 139 -13.54 1.23 -17.37
CA ASP A 139 -14.46 1.53 -18.46
C ASP A 139 -14.35 0.55 -19.64
N HIS A 140 -13.29 -0.28 -19.65
CA HIS A 140 -13.04 -1.20 -20.75
C HIS A 140 -13.19 -0.53 -22.14
N PHE A 141 -12.80 0.75 -22.22
CA PHE A 141 -12.89 1.62 -23.39
C PHE A 141 -14.33 1.84 -23.88
N LYS A 142 -15.33 1.78 -22.97
CA LYS A 142 -16.75 2.01 -23.24
C LYS A 142 -17.23 3.28 -22.55
N PRO A 143 -17.72 4.29 -23.30
CA PRO A 143 -18.11 5.59 -22.73
C PRO A 143 -19.17 5.49 -21.62
N GLU A 144 -20.14 4.58 -21.75
CA GLU A 144 -21.20 4.37 -20.75
C GLU A 144 -20.66 3.86 -19.41
N LEU A 145 -19.58 3.04 -19.43
CA LEU A 145 -18.92 2.58 -18.22
C LEU A 145 -18.02 3.66 -17.63
N ALA A 146 -17.40 4.50 -18.47
CA ALA A 146 -16.65 5.67 -18.01
C ALA A 146 -17.57 6.62 -17.23
N GLU A 147 -18.74 6.95 -17.76
CA GLU A 147 -19.72 7.80 -17.08
C GLU A 147 -20.27 7.19 -15.78
N LYS A 148 -20.40 5.86 -15.73
CA LYS A 148 -20.74 5.16 -14.49
C LYS A 148 -19.64 5.30 -13.43
N SER A 149 -18.38 5.09 -13.83
CA SER A 149 -17.20 5.23 -12.95
C SER A 149 -17.08 6.66 -12.41
N LYS A 150 -17.27 7.68 -13.24
CA LYS A 150 -17.26 9.09 -12.82
C LYS A 150 -18.30 9.35 -11.75
N ARG A 151 -19.58 9.06 -12.04
CA ARG A 151 -20.70 9.29 -11.09
C ARG A 151 -20.53 8.54 -9.76
N GLU A 152 -19.95 7.33 -9.76
CA GLU A 152 -19.71 6.61 -8.51
C GLU A 152 -18.60 7.29 -7.71
N ASN A 153 -17.50 7.72 -8.33
CA ASN A 153 -16.41 8.39 -7.64
C ASN A 153 -16.80 9.78 -7.12
N GLU A 154 -17.66 10.53 -7.83
CA GLU A 154 -18.25 11.78 -7.35
C GLU A 154 -19.09 11.58 -6.07
N LYS A 155 -19.73 10.43 -5.90
CA LYS A 155 -20.43 10.07 -4.67
C LYS A 155 -19.46 9.64 -3.56
N LEU A 156 -18.47 8.79 -3.88
CA LEU A 156 -17.56 8.23 -2.90
C LEU A 156 -16.69 9.29 -2.22
N VAL A 157 -16.26 10.32 -2.96
CA VAL A 157 -15.47 11.42 -2.38
C VAL A 157 -16.25 12.22 -1.35
N VAL A 158 -17.59 12.26 -1.44
CA VAL A 158 -18.49 12.86 -0.45
C VAL A 158 -18.80 11.87 0.67
N ASP A 159 -19.09 10.62 0.33
CA ASP A 159 -19.47 9.60 1.30
C ASP A 159 -18.39 9.32 2.35
N VAL A 160 -17.11 9.48 1.99
CA VAL A 160 -16.00 9.27 2.92
C VAL A 160 -16.05 10.19 4.15
N GLU A 161 -16.71 11.35 4.04
CA GLU A 161 -16.87 12.28 5.16
C GLU A 161 -17.78 11.72 6.28
N ASN A 162 -18.54 10.67 6.02
CA ASN A 162 -19.36 9.98 7.02
C ASN A 162 -18.54 9.04 7.93
N TYR A 163 -17.26 8.79 7.61
CA TYR A 163 -16.37 7.94 8.37
C TYR A 163 -15.40 8.76 9.23
N SER A 164 -14.76 8.10 10.17
CA SER A 164 -13.69 8.74 10.95
C SER A 164 -12.53 9.17 10.05
N LYS A 165 -11.75 10.15 10.51
CA LYS A 165 -10.58 10.64 9.75
C LYS A 165 -9.44 9.60 9.60
N ARG A 166 -9.63 8.37 10.12
CA ARG A 166 -8.76 7.22 9.82
C ARG A 166 -8.99 6.70 8.41
N ILE A 167 -10.19 6.86 7.86
CA ILE A 167 -10.55 6.44 6.52
C ILE A 167 -10.47 7.65 5.59
N ARG A 168 -9.73 7.51 4.51
CA ARG A 168 -9.52 8.53 3.49
C ARG A 168 -9.84 7.96 2.11
N TYR A 169 -10.19 8.82 1.20
CA TYR A 169 -10.53 8.47 -0.18
C TYR A 169 -9.36 8.73 -1.13
N ALA A 170 -9.22 7.86 -2.12
CA ALA A 170 -8.41 8.02 -3.32
C ALA A 170 -9.23 7.61 -4.55
N VAL A 171 -8.82 7.98 -5.75
CA VAL A 171 -9.39 7.45 -6.98
C VAL A 171 -8.46 6.38 -7.57
N GLY A 172 -9.03 5.23 -7.98
CA GLY A 172 -8.27 4.05 -8.39
C GLY A 172 -8.58 3.60 -9.81
N PRO A 173 -8.04 4.23 -10.87
CA PRO A 173 -8.03 3.60 -12.18
C PRO A 173 -7.26 2.28 -12.10
N HIS A 174 -7.88 1.17 -12.56
CA HIS A 174 -7.28 -0.14 -12.39
C HIS A 174 -5.93 -0.26 -13.10
N ALA A 175 -5.93 -0.13 -14.43
CA ALA A 175 -4.72 -0.24 -15.26
C ALA A 175 -4.97 0.42 -16.64
N ILE A 176 -3.91 0.75 -17.35
CA ILE A 176 -4.01 1.37 -18.70
C ILE A 176 -4.70 0.47 -19.76
N TYR A 177 -4.75 -0.83 -19.52
CA TYR A 177 -5.41 -1.79 -20.40
C TYR A 177 -6.90 -2.04 -20.07
N THR A 178 -7.42 -1.40 -19.01
CA THR A 178 -8.82 -1.47 -18.58
C THR A 178 -9.47 -0.11 -18.44
N VAL A 179 -8.71 0.98 -18.59
CA VAL A 179 -9.18 2.36 -18.42
C VAL A 179 -8.73 3.20 -19.62
N SER A 180 -9.68 3.86 -20.28
CA SER A 180 -9.41 4.71 -21.44
C SER A 180 -8.61 5.97 -21.09
N GLY A 181 -7.92 6.53 -22.09
CA GLY A 181 -7.17 7.77 -21.93
C GLY A 181 -8.05 8.95 -21.49
N GLU A 182 -9.27 9.04 -22.00
CA GLU A 182 -10.25 10.06 -21.65
C GLU A 182 -10.66 9.97 -20.18
N LEU A 183 -10.91 8.74 -19.67
CA LEU A 183 -11.24 8.53 -18.26
C LEU A 183 -10.03 8.82 -17.37
N LEU A 184 -8.82 8.41 -17.78
CA LEU A 184 -7.59 8.73 -17.04
C LEU A 184 -7.36 10.24 -16.92
N GLN A 185 -7.62 11.03 -17.99
CA GLN A 185 -7.51 12.50 -17.95
C GLN A 185 -8.57 13.12 -17.05
N TRP A 186 -9.82 12.62 -17.10
CA TRP A 186 -10.85 13.06 -16.15
C TRP A 186 -10.46 12.78 -14.71
N ILE A 187 -9.96 11.56 -14.42
CA ILE A 187 -9.47 11.16 -13.09
C ILE A 187 -8.37 12.10 -12.60
N HIS A 188 -7.44 12.49 -13.48
CA HIS A 188 -6.38 13.42 -13.13
C HIS A 188 -6.93 14.79 -12.70
N GLY A 189 -7.90 15.34 -13.45
CA GLY A 189 -8.61 16.58 -13.12
C GLY A 189 -9.39 16.47 -11.81
N PHE A 190 -10.18 15.41 -11.67
CA PHE A 190 -10.96 15.11 -10.46
C PHE A 190 -10.09 14.98 -9.20
N ALA A 191 -8.96 14.26 -9.30
CA ALA A 191 -8.03 14.13 -8.20
C ALA A 191 -7.37 15.46 -7.82
N ALA A 192 -7.13 16.34 -8.79
CA ALA A 192 -6.60 17.67 -8.52
C ALA A 192 -7.63 18.57 -7.83
N GLU A 193 -8.88 18.57 -8.28
CA GLU A 193 -9.99 19.33 -7.70
C GLU A 193 -10.25 18.95 -6.25
N HIS A 194 -10.30 17.66 -5.95
CA HIS A 194 -10.59 17.15 -4.60
C HIS A 194 -9.32 16.95 -3.74
N SER A 195 -8.15 17.24 -4.27
CA SER A 195 -6.85 17.05 -3.57
C SER A 195 -6.64 15.62 -3.06
N VAL A 196 -7.05 14.61 -3.83
CA VAL A 196 -6.96 13.18 -3.48
C VAL A 196 -5.87 12.47 -4.30
N PRO A 197 -5.30 11.37 -3.79
CA PRO A 197 -4.36 10.54 -4.56
C PRO A 197 -5.03 9.76 -5.69
N ILE A 198 -4.21 9.40 -6.68
CA ILE A 198 -4.56 8.45 -7.76
C ILE A 198 -3.75 7.18 -7.54
N HIS A 199 -4.37 6.01 -7.61
CA HIS A 199 -3.69 4.72 -7.51
C HIS A 199 -3.91 3.88 -8.75
N LEU A 200 -2.83 3.33 -9.34
CA LEU A 200 -2.86 2.68 -10.65
C LEU A 200 -1.84 1.53 -10.70
N HIS A 201 -2.26 0.35 -11.19
CA HIS A 201 -1.30 -0.70 -11.58
C HIS A 201 -0.60 -0.29 -12.88
N LEU A 202 0.72 -0.32 -12.91
CA LEU A 202 1.48 0.14 -14.06
C LEU A 202 2.79 -0.61 -14.23
N ALA A 203 3.08 -0.97 -15.50
CA ALA A 203 4.33 -1.62 -15.91
C ALA A 203 4.66 -2.87 -15.07
N GLU A 204 3.63 -3.68 -14.78
CA GLU A 204 3.74 -4.88 -13.98
C GLU A 204 4.34 -6.04 -14.77
N THR A 205 3.93 -6.21 -16.03
CA THR A 205 4.38 -7.31 -16.87
C THR A 205 5.00 -6.84 -18.17
N GLU A 206 5.89 -7.65 -18.73
CA GLU A 206 6.43 -7.40 -20.08
C GLU A 206 5.32 -7.39 -21.14
N GLY A 207 4.26 -8.20 -20.93
CA GLY A 207 3.09 -8.25 -21.79
C GLY A 207 2.33 -6.93 -21.81
N GLU A 208 2.17 -6.28 -20.66
CA GLU A 208 1.56 -4.94 -20.57
C GLU A 208 2.36 -3.92 -21.39
N VAL A 209 3.70 -3.92 -21.23
CA VAL A 209 4.57 -2.99 -21.98
C VAL A 209 4.44 -3.20 -23.49
N ARG A 210 4.51 -4.46 -23.97
CA ARG A 210 4.34 -4.76 -25.41
C ARG A 210 2.98 -4.34 -25.93
N ASN A 211 1.92 -4.60 -25.18
CA ASN A 211 0.56 -4.23 -25.55
C ASN A 211 0.36 -2.72 -25.57
N SER A 212 0.92 -2.00 -24.59
CA SER A 212 0.90 -0.53 -24.55
C SER A 212 1.57 0.09 -25.77
N ILE A 213 2.76 -0.40 -26.14
CA ILE A 213 3.46 0.06 -27.35
C ILE A 213 2.62 -0.22 -28.61
N LYS A 214 2.04 -1.42 -28.71
CA LYS A 214 1.18 -1.79 -29.86
C LYS A 214 -0.07 -0.94 -29.95
N GLN A 215 -0.72 -0.66 -28.84
CA GLN A 215 -2.02 0.04 -28.81
C GLN A 215 -1.87 1.56 -28.83
N PHE A 216 -0.91 2.10 -28.10
CA PHE A 216 -0.78 3.55 -27.87
C PHE A 216 0.50 4.15 -28.48
N GLY A 217 1.43 3.34 -28.98
CA GLY A 217 2.73 3.78 -29.51
C GLY A 217 3.77 4.11 -28.43
N PHE A 218 3.48 3.88 -27.14
CA PHE A 218 4.33 4.25 -26.01
C PHE A 218 4.38 3.12 -24.97
N THR A 219 5.46 3.08 -24.19
CA THR A 219 5.52 2.31 -22.93
C THR A 219 4.55 2.89 -21.90
N PRO A 220 4.13 2.12 -20.88
CA PRO A 220 3.13 2.58 -19.93
C PRO A 220 3.41 3.94 -19.27
N VAL A 221 4.64 4.19 -18.81
CA VAL A 221 5.01 5.47 -18.18
C VAL A 221 4.97 6.61 -19.21
N ARG A 222 5.53 6.40 -20.42
CA ARG A 222 5.50 7.41 -21.49
C ARG A 222 4.09 7.70 -21.98
N TYR A 223 3.20 6.71 -21.97
CA TYR A 223 1.80 6.90 -22.28
C TYR A 223 1.12 7.84 -21.28
N LEU A 224 1.31 7.59 -19.97
CA LEU A 224 0.79 8.50 -18.93
C LEU A 224 1.40 9.92 -19.02
N TYR A 225 2.69 10.02 -19.35
CA TYR A 225 3.33 11.31 -19.60
C TYR A 225 2.68 12.05 -20.78
N LYS A 226 2.44 11.35 -21.88
CA LYS A 226 1.75 11.90 -23.07
C LYS A 226 0.35 12.40 -22.76
N LEU A 227 -0.36 11.74 -21.86
CA LEU A 227 -1.69 12.15 -21.38
C LEU A 227 -1.64 13.32 -20.36
N GLY A 228 -0.46 13.71 -19.86
CA GLY A 228 -0.30 14.73 -18.86
C GLY A 228 -0.69 14.32 -17.44
N ILE A 229 -0.63 13.02 -17.12
CA ILE A 229 -1.17 12.45 -15.86
C ILE A 229 -0.10 12.33 -14.77
N LEU A 230 1.20 12.29 -15.16
CA LEU A 230 2.26 12.20 -14.17
C LEU A 230 2.21 13.43 -13.23
N SER A 231 2.07 13.16 -11.94
CA SER A 231 1.95 14.20 -10.92
C SER A 231 2.29 13.67 -9.53
N PRO A 232 2.52 14.56 -8.55
CA PRO A 232 2.73 14.13 -7.16
C PRO A 232 1.53 13.43 -6.50
N ARG A 233 0.38 13.40 -7.14
CA ARG A 233 -0.79 12.64 -6.66
C ARG A 233 -0.80 11.20 -7.14
N LEU A 234 -0.03 10.86 -8.18
CA LEU A 234 0.01 9.53 -8.75
C LEU A 234 0.88 8.59 -7.90
N ILE A 235 0.31 7.45 -7.55
CA ILE A 235 0.95 6.34 -6.86
C ILE A 235 0.77 5.11 -7.75
N ILE A 236 1.85 4.56 -8.29
CA ILE A 236 1.79 3.37 -9.13
C ILE A 236 2.15 2.13 -8.34
N ALA A 237 1.41 1.05 -8.52
CA ALA A 237 1.75 -0.27 -8.02
C ALA A 237 2.58 -1.03 -9.08
N HIS A 238 3.50 -1.85 -8.62
CA HIS A 238 4.45 -2.67 -9.37
C HIS A 238 5.62 -1.89 -9.97
N GLY A 239 5.51 -1.28 -11.16
CA GLY A 239 6.59 -0.51 -11.78
C GLY A 239 7.85 -1.33 -12.06
N ILE A 240 7.72 -2.61 -12.48
CA ILE A 240 8.86 -3.51 -12.71
C ILE A 240 9.56 -3.19 -14.02
N TYR A 241 8.76 -3.02 -15.07
CA TYR A 241 9.24 -2.81 -16.43
C TYR A 241 9.33 -1.32 -16.78
N VAL A 242 10.24 -0.62 -16.08
CA VAL A 242 10.55 0.79 -16.34
C VAL A 242 12.03 0.93 -16.69
N ASP A 243 12.34 1.79 -17.65
CA ASP A 243 13.75 2.10 -17.98
C ASP A 243 14.27 3.30 -17.17
N ASP A 244 15.55 3.64 -17.34
CA ASP A 244 16.19 4.68 -16.53
C ASP A 244 15.70 6.10 -16.89
N ASP A 245 15.24 6.31 -18.15
CA ASP A 245 14.60 7.57 -18.54
C ASP A 245 13.21 7.69 -17.90
N GLU A 246 12.46 6.61 -17.85
CA GLU A 246 11.16 6.57 -17.19
C GLU A 246 11.28 6.79 -15.68
N ILE A 247 12.32 6.23 -15.04
CA ILE A 247 12.60 6.52 -13.63
C ILE A 247 12.83 8.01 -13.41
N ARG A 248 13.59 8.67 -14.29
CA ARG A 248 13.76 10.13 -14.23
C ARG A 248 12.43 10.87 -14.43
N MET A 249 11.59 10.45 -15.38
CA MET A 249 10.26 11.03 -15.58
C MET A 249 9.39 10.90 -14.33
N LEU A 250 9.40 9.73 -13.67
CA LEU A 250 8.66 9.52 -12.41
C LEU A 250 9.18 10.44 -11.30
N ALA A 251 10.49 10.57 -11.17
CA ALA A 251 11.13 11.44 -10.18
C ALA A 251 10.79 12.93 -10.40
N ASP A 252 10.96 13.42 -11.63
CA ASP A 252 10.71 14.82 -12.02
C ASP A 252 9.26 15.24 -11.77
N HIS A 253 8.31 14.31 -11.84
CA HIS A 253 6.89 14.55 -11.59
C HIS A 253 6.43 14.16 -10.18
N GLY A 254 7.35 13.73 -9.30
CA GLY A 254 7.04 13.37 -7.91
C GLY A 254 6.11 12.15 -7.77
N VAL A 255 6.07 11.27 -8.77
CA VAL A 255 5.30 10.02 -8.74
C VAL A 255 5.88 9.08 -7.68
N LYS A 256 5.02 8.36 -6.97
CA LYS A 256 5.42 7.34 -5.99
C LYS A 256 5.24 5.96 -6.58
N VAL A 257 6.07 5.02 -6.16
CA VAL A 257 6.04 3.64 -6.63
C VAL A 257 5.89 2.68 -5.46
N VAL A 258 5.02 1.69 -5.58
CA VAL A 258 4.82 0.64 -4.57
C VAL A 258 5.32 -0.68 -5.12
N HIS A 259 6.32 -1.26 -4.49
CA HIS A 259 6.86 -2.57 -4.84
C HIS A 259 6.07 -3.68 -4.13
N ASN A 260 5.63 -4.69 -4.89
CA ASN A 260 4.83 -5.82 -4.43
C ASN A 260 5.57 -7.15 -4.67
N PRO A 261 6.64 -7.45 -3.90
CA PRO A 261 7.58 -8.53 -4.26
C PRO A 261 6.95 -9.91 -4.30
N ALA A 262 6.08 -10.25 -3.32
CA ALA A 262 5.45 -11.58 -3.24
C ALA A 262 4.55 -11.85 -4.44
N SER A 263 3.68 -10.90 -4.78
CA SER A 263 2.77 -11.00 -5.93
C SER A 263 3.54 -11.11 -7.25
N ASN A 264 4.54 -10.25 -7.44
CA ASN A 264 5.34 -10.26 -8.67
C ASN A 264 6.11 -11.58 -8.87
N MET A 265 6.57 -12.22 -7.80
CA MET A 265 7.17 -13.54 -7.86
C MET A 265 6.16 -14.64 -8.10
N LYS A 266 5.03 -14.65 -7.38
CA LYS A 266 4.00 -15.68 -7.51
C LYS A 266 3.39 -15.71 -8.90
N LEU A 267 3.07 -14.56 -9.47
CA LEU A 267 2.53 -14.42 -10.83
C LEU A 267 3.61 -14.46 -11.93
N ALA A 268 4.90 -14.60 -11.54
CA ALA A 268 6.04 -14.52 -12.43
C ALA A 268 6.00 -13.28 -13.35
N SER A 269 5.45 -12.16 -12.84
CA SER A 269 5.33 -10.89 -13.56
C SER A 269 6.71 -10.30 -13.87
N GLY A 270 7.68 -10.47 -12.95
CA GLY A 270 9.06 -10.02 -13.08
C GLY A 270 9.74 -9.85 -11.72
N ILE A 271 11.07 -9.90 -11.72
CA ILE A 271 11.88 -9.87 -10.48
C ILE A 271 12.85 -8.69 -10.40
N GLN A 272 13.03 -7.95 -11.52
CA GLN A 272 14.08 -6.92 -11.62
C GLN A 272 13.54 -5.51 -11.27
N PHE A 273 12.92 -5.39 -10.11
CA PHE A 273 12.47 -4.09 -9.63
C PHE A 273 13.66 -3.18 -9.33
N LYS A 274 13.69 -2.01 -9.94
CA LYS A 274 14.81 -1.05 -9.88
C LYS A 274 14.78 -0.17 -8.61
N PHE A 275 14.73 -0.81 -7.43
CA PHE A 275 14.62 -0.11 -6.13
C PHE A 275 15.74 0.91 -5.93
N CYS A 276 17.00 0.51 -6.12
CA CYS A 276 18.15 1.38 -5.86
C CYS A 276 18.19 2.57 -6.84
N GLU A 277 17.89 2.34 -8.13
CA GLU A 277 17.85 3.37 -9.16
C GLU A 277 16.75 4.38 -8.91
N MET A 278 15.55 3.92 -8.54
CA MET A 278 14.43 4.77 -8.18
C MET A 278 14.75 5.63 -6.95
N ARG A 279 15.28 5.02 -5.90
CA ARG A 279 15.70 5.75 -4.68
C ARG A 279 16.76 6.78 -4.98
N LYS A 280 17.79 6.41 -5.78
CA LYS A 280 18.85 7.33 -6.20
C LYS A 280 18.33 8.50 -7.03
N ALA A 281 17.33 8.29 -7.86
CA ALA A 281 16.67 9.33 -8.64
C ALA A 281 15.72 10.22 -7.82
N GLY A 282 15.45 9.89 -6.55
CA GLY A 282 14.53 10.64 -5.68
C GLY A 282 13.07 10.19 -5.74
N VAL A 283 12.78 9.07 -6.40
CA VAL A 283 11.43 8.48 -6.37
C VAL A 283 11.15 7.93 -4.98
N THR A 284 10.00 8.29 -4.40
CA THR A 284 9.52 7.65 -3.17
C THR A 284 9.07 6.23 -3.48
N VAL A 285 9.81 5.24 -2.94
CA VAL A 285 9.46 3.82 -3.08
C VAL A 285 8.90 3.30 -1.76
N ALA A 286 7.66 2.81 -1.81
CA ALA A 286 6.97 2.14 -0.72
C ALA A 286 6.87 0.63 -0.98
N LEU A 287 6.41 -0.12 0.02
CA LEU A 287 6.08 -1.54 -0.10
C LEU A 287 4.58 -1.78 0.01
N GLY A 288 4.12 -2.81 -0.69
CA GLY A 288 2.79 -3.37 -0.57
C GLY A 288 2.83 -4.90 -0.61
N THR A 289 1.77 -5.51 -0.12
CA THR A 289 1.60 -6.97 -0.18
C THR A 289 0.85 -7.42 -1.42
N ASP A 290 0.11 -6.50 -2.07
CA ASP A 290 -0.93 -6.86 -3.01
C ASP A 290 -2.07 -7.67 -2.34
N GLY A 291 -2.96 -8.32 -3.09
CA GLY A 291 -4.03 -9.13 -2.53
C GLY A 291 -3.60 -10.55 -2.16
N CYS A 292 -4.27 -11.16 -1.17
CA CYS A 292 -3.99 -12.55 -0.77
C CYS A 292 -4.14 -13.58 -1.88
N SER A 293 -4.86 -13.27 -2.95
CA SER A 293 -4.98 -14.17 -4.09
C SER A 293 -3.69 -14.23 -4.93
N SER A 294 -2.87 -13.17 -4.93
CA SER A 294 -1.59 -13.10 -5.65
C SER A 294 -0.37 -13.15 -4.76
N SER A 295 -0.51 -12.98 -3.43
CA SER A 295 0.62 -13.00 -2.48
C SER A 295 0.50 -14.04 -1.38
N ASN A 296 -0.70 -14.60 -1.16
CA ASN A 296 -1.09 -15.55 -0.11
C ASN A 296 -1.12 -15.00 1.33
N ASN A 297 -0.59 -13.82 1.62
CA ASN A 297 -0.68 -13.18 2.93
C ASN A 297 -0.65 -11.65 2.82
N LEU A 298 -0.83 -10.96 3.97
CA LEU A 298 -0.76 -9.50 4.07
C LEU A 298 0.34 -9.08 5.07
N ASP A 299 1.43 -9.85 5.12
CA ASP A 299 2.53 -9.67 6.06
C ASP A 299 3.61 -8.75 5.47
N MET A 300 3.73 -7.55 6.03
CA MET A 300 4.74 -6.58 5.62
C MET A 300 6.17 -7.00 5.99
N ILE A 301 6.36 -7.85 7.01
CA ILE A 301 7.70 -8.38 7.38
C ILE A 301 8.18 -9.34 6.30
N GLU A 302 7.28 -10.20 5.80
CA GLU A 302 7.59 -11.06 4.66
C GLU A 302 7.86 -10.23 3.40
N ALA A 303 7.03 -9.24 3.10
CA ALA A 303 7.24 -8.35 1.95
C ALA A 303 8.61 -7.64 2.00
N MET A 304 9.03 -7.14 3.17
CA MET A 304 10.37 -6.57 3.37
C MET A 304 11.49 -7.58 3.12
N LYS A 305 11.35 -8.80 3.67
CA LYS A 305 12.32 -9.88 3.49
C LYS A 305 12.48 -10.23 2.02
N LEU A 306 11.37 -10.43 1.32
CA LEU A 306 11.37 -10.79 -0.10
C LEU A 306 11.96 -9.68 -0.97
N ALA A 307 11.59 -8.43 -0.76
CA ALA A 307 12.13 -7.28 -1.51
C ALA A 307 13.64 -7.16 -1.35
N SER A 308 14.17 -7.28 -0.12
CA SER A 308 15.61 -7.21 0.13
C SER A 308 16.36 -8.38 -0.49
N LEU A 309 15.94 -9.62 -0.22
CA LEU A 309 16.63 -10.81 -0.71
C LEU A 309 16.60 -10.93 -2.23
N LEU A 310 15.44 -10.67 -2.84
CA LEU A 310 15.30 -10.69 -4.28
C LEU A 310 16.17 -9.63 -4.96
N GLY A 311 16.15 -8.41 -4.43
CA GLY A 311 16.99 -7.32 -4.94
C GLY A 311 18.48 -7.63 -4.88
N LYS A 312 18.95 -8.22 -3.78
CA LYS A 312 20.36 -8.69 -3.66
C LYS A 312 20.67 -9.80 -4.66
N ALA A 313 19.78 -10.78 -4.80
CA ALA A 313 19.99 -11.96 -5.63
C ALA A 313 20.11 -11.62 -7.11
N TRP A 314 19.17 -10.87 -7.69
CA TRP A 314 19.22 -10.55 -9.11
C TRP A 314 20.33 -9.55 -9.46
N ARG A 315 20.70 -8.66 -8.51
CA ARG A 315 21.83 -7.72 -8.67
C ARG A 315 23.18 -8.40 -8.46
N LYS A 316 23.22 -9.57 -7.81
CA LYS A 316 24.45 -10.24 -7.34
C LYS A 316 25.28 -9.34 -6.42
N ASP A 317 24.57 -8.52 -5.61
CA ASP A 317 25.17 -7.55 -4.72
C ASP A 317 24.55 -7.70 -3.31
N PRO A 318 25.34 -8.17 -2.32
CA PRO A 318 24.84 -8.36 -0.96
C PRO A 318 24.60 -7.04 -0.21
N GLU A 319 25.11 -5.91 -0.69
CA GLU A 319 24.93 -4.59 -0.09
C GLU A 319 23.68 -3.89 -0.63
N ALA A 320 23.13 -4.32 -1.76
CA ALA A 320 21.91 -3.76 -2.32
C ALA A 320 20.73 -3.91 -1.35
N ILE A 321 19.91 -2.91 -1.26
CA ILE A 321 18.66 -2.86 -0.45
C ILE A 321 18.90 -3.31 0.99
N PRO A 322 19.64 -2.53 1.79
CA PRO A 322 19.90 -2.85 3.20
C PRO A 322 18.61 -2.81 4.03
N ALA A 323 18.62 -3.51 5.18
CA ALA A 323 17.45 -3.63 6.05
C ALA A 323 16.85 -2.29 6.47
N SER A 324 17.68 -1.27 6.70
CA SER A 324 17.23 0.08 7.05
C SER A 324 16.41 0.75 5.95
N GLU A 325 16.83 0.61 4.68
CA GLU A 325 16.10 1.21 3.56
C GLU A 325 14.77 0.51 3.29
N ILE A 326 14.75 -0.82 3.40
CA ILE A 326 13.51 -1.56 3.19
C ILE A 326 12.52 -1.35 4.35
N PHE A 327 13.02 -1.17 5.57
CA PHE A 327 12.21 -0.80 6.72
C PHE A 327 11.58 0.59 6.52
N GLN A 328 12.35 1.56 6.03
CA GLN A 328 11.80 2.87 5.66
C GLN A 328 10.72 2.77 4.56
N ALA A 329 10.91 1.90 3.56
CA ALA A 329 9.91 1.68 2.51
C ALA A 329 8.59 1.13 3.07
N ALA A 330 8.64 0.31 4.13
CA ALA A 330 7.48 -0.27 4.80
C ALA A 330 6.85 0.65 5.88
N THR A 331 7.47 1.78 6.21
CA THR A 331 7.05 2.69 7.28
C THR A 331 6.95 4.14 6.78
N GLU A 332 7.99 4.94 6.94
CA GLU A 332 7.99 6.38 6.63
C GLU A 332 7.71 6.67 5.15
N ALA A 333 8.36 5.94 4.22
CA ALA A 333 8.14 6.16 2.79
C ALA A 333 6.74 5.70 2.37
N GLY A 334 6.21 4.60 2.96
CA GLY A 334 4.82 4.20 2.80
C GLY A 334 3.84 5.28 3.25
N ALA A 335 4.04 5.85 4.45
CA ALA A 335 3.22 6.93 4.97
C ALA A 335 3.30 8.20 4.08
N LEU A 336 4.50 8.59 3.66
CA LEU A 336 4.72 9.71 2.74
C LEU A 336 4.01 9.49 1.41
N ALA A 337 4.09 8.28 0.85
CA ALA A 337 3.45 7.94 -0.43
C ALA A 337 1.94 8.19 -0.39
N ILE A 338 1.29 7.85 0.72
CA ILE A 338 -0.16 8.03 0.89
C ILE A 338 -0.54 9.36 1.57
N GLY A 339 0.43 10.25 1.77
CA GLY A 339 0.20 11.60 2.31
C GLY A 339 -0.20 11.62 3.79
N LEU A 340 0.44 10.79 4.62
CA LEU A 340 0.27 10.75 6.07
C LEU A 340 1.56 11.17 6.79
N LYS A 341 1.41 11.91 7.88
CA LYS A 341 2.50 12.20 8.81
C LYS A 341 2.60 11.08 9.85
N ALA A 342 2.97 9.88 9.40
CA ALA A 342 3.09 8.64 10.18
C ALA A 342 4.39 7.88 9.78
N GLY A 343 4.58 6.67 10.29
CA GLY A 343 5.70 5.80 9.91
C GLY A 343 7.05 6.19 10.51
N ARG A 344 7.06 7.13 11.46
CA ARG A 344 8.23 7.57 12.23
C ARG A 344 7.84 7.89 13.67
N ILE A 345 8.73 7.60 14.62
CA ILE A 345 8.54 7.93 16.03
C ILE A 345 9.22 9.26 16.31
N ALA A 346 8.46 10.33 16.17
CA ALA A 346 8.91 11.71 16.40
C ALA A 346 7.73 12.60 16.81
N GLU A 347 8.03 13.69 17.48
CA GLU A 347 7.02 14.67 17.92
C GLU A 347 6.19 15.23 16.74
N GLY A 348 4.88 15.28 16.94
CA GLY A 348 3.91 15.73 15.95
C GLY A 348 3.59 14.71 14.84
N TYR A 349 4.09 13.48 14.92
CA TYR A 349 3.68 12.35 14.07
C TYR A 349 2.48 11.62 14.68
N LEU A 350 1.72 10.93 13.84
CA LEU A 350 0.66 10.03 14.30
C LEU A 350 1.27 8.89 15.11
N ALA A 351 0.62 8.54 16.22
CA ALA A 351 1.04 7.48 17.12
C ALA A 351 0.57 6.09 16.64
N ASP A 352 0.82 5.79 15.37
CA ASP A 352 0.60 4.48 14.77
C ASP A 352 1.87 3.64 15.00
N LEU A 353 1.88 2.85 16.11
CA LEU A 353 3.07 2.27 16.70
C LEU A 353 2.88 0.78 16.99
N CYS A 354 3.98 0.03 17.02
CA CYS A 354 4.02 -1.36 17.47
C CYS A 354 5.03 -1.54 18.59
N LEU A 355 4.64 -2.28 19.63
CA LEU A 355 5.56 -2.81 20.66
C LEU A 355 5.85 -4.27 20.33
N VAL A 356 7.11 -4.58 20.08
CA VAL A 356 7.59 -5.93 19.79
C VAL A 356 8.23 -6.48 21.05
N ASP A 357 7.69 -7.56 21.61
CA ASP A 357 8.26 -8.24 22.77
C ASP A 357 9.55 -8.96 22.38
N LEU A 358 10.64 -8.67 23.10
CA LEU A 358 11.95 -9.25 22.84
C LEU A 358 12.22 -10.50 23.68
N ASP A 359 11.35 -10.85 24.63
CA ASP A 359 11.51 -11.98 25.53
C ASP A 359 10.66 -13.21 25.19
N ILE A 360 9.80 -13.11 24.18
CA ILE A 360 9.00 -14.25 23.76
C ILE A 360 9.92 -15.32 23.19
N GLN A 361 10.14 -16.38 23.99
CA GLN A 361 10.63 -17.64 23.44
C GLN A 361 9.48 -18.24 22.63
N ILE A 362 9.66 -18.36 21.33
CA ILE A 362 8.72 -19.11 20.48
C ILE A 362 8.81 -20.56 20.96
N ASP A 363 7.79 -21.02 21.68
CA ASP A 363 7.67 -22.43 22.00
C ASP A 363 7.42 -23.19 20.68
N GLN A 364 8.45 -23.92 20.21
CA GLN A 364 8.40 -24.66 18.97
C GLN A 364 7.31 -25.74 18.95
N THR A 365 6.64 -25.99 20.10
CA THR A 365 5.54 -26.96 20.19
C THR A 365 4.19 -26.41 19.70
N GLU A 366 4.02 -25.11 19.54
CA GLU A 366 2.79 -24.48 19.01
C GLU A 366 2.78 -24.32 17.48
N ILE A 367 3.89 -24.63 16.80
CA ILE A 367 3.94 -24.64 15.32
C ILE A 367 3.61 -26.07 14.86
N ARG A 368 2.34 -26.45 14.87
CA ARG A 368 1.80 -27.62 14.19
C ARG A 368 0.66 -27.24 13.26
#